data_92b926bd676a733ba73038b6b7f27d08
#
_entry.id   92b926bd676a733ba73038b6b7f27d08
#
_cell.length_a   1.000
_cell.length_b   1.000
_cell.length_c   1.000
_cell.angle_alpha   90.00
_cell.angle_beta   90.00
_cell.angle_gamma   90.00
#
_symmetry.space_group_name_H-M   'P 1'
#
loop_
_entity.id
_entity.type
_entity.pdbx_description
1 polymer ?
#
loop_
_entity_poly.entity_id
_entity_poly.type
_entity_poly.pdbx_seq_one_letter_code
_entity_poly.pdbx_strand_id
1 'polypeptide(L)'
;MRDVRVAIDHNATNNQLLFDKDTDTLTVDEIIRSKIIDAARIVEMSAPTRLLESSYNLEDSVFWEGQGRGYVVLPDDFMRLIAFRMSDWERTVFTTIEAGSVEYAKQSSRYKGIRGNPQKPVCAVINRPIGKVLEFYACKNEDAEVTQASYRPYPQIDPNDGIDISEQCYMATIYLTASLVLHTFGEKDLAITLSELAKSFYQI
;
A
#
# COMPACT_ATOMS: atom_id res chain seq x y z
N MET A 1 -7.12 11.83 15.23
CA MET A 1 -8.31 12.70 15.13
C MET A 1 -8.04 14.16 15.44
N ARG A 2 -7.39 14.50 16.55
CA ARG A 2 -7.09 15.90 16.91
C ARG A 2 -6.39 16.66 15.78
N ASP A 3 -5.34 16.10 15.20
CA ASP A 3 -4.53 16.77 14.18
C ASP A 3 -5.29 16.95 12.85
N VAL A 4 -6.20 16.03 12.53
CA VAL A 4 -7.14 16.20 11.40
C VAL A 4 -8.08 17.38 11.63
N ARG A 5 -8.63 17.54 12.84
CA ARG A 5 -9.45 18.70 13.19
C ARG A 5 -8.65 20.00 13.07
N VAL A 6 -7.42 20.02 13.58
CA VAL A 6 -6.53 21.19 13.45
C VAL A 6 -6.30 21.53 11.98
N ALA A 7 -6.06 20.53 11.11
CA ALA A 7 -5.89 20.76 9.68
C ALA A 7 -7.14 21.33 9.00
N ILE A 8 -8.33 20.89 9.43
CA ILE A 8 -9.61 21.42 8.94
C ILE A 8 -9.81 22.86 9.44
N ASP A 9 -9.68 23.12 10.75
CA ASP A 9 -9.94 24.41 11.38
C ASP A 9 -9.00 25.52 10.88
N HIS A 10 -7.72 25.19 10.63
CA HIS A 10 -6.76 26.16 10.10
C HIS A 10 -7.05 26.58 8.65
N ASN A 11 -7.73 25.77 7.89
CA ASN A 11 -7.97 25.99 6.47
C ASN A 11 -9.43 26.35 6.14
N ALA A 12 -10.37 26.07 7.05
CA ALA A 12 -11.79 26.42 6.87
C ALA A 12 -12.05 27.85 7.39
N THR A 13 -12.45 28.74 6.48
CA THR A 13 -12.79 30.13 6.81
C THR A 13 -14.14 30.29 7.53
N ASN A 14 -14.95 29.23 7.55
CA ASN A 14 -16.30 29.24 8.14
C ASN A 14 -16.44 28.12 9.17
N ASN A 15 -16.22 28.46 10.45
CA ASN A 15 -16.38 27.54 11.59
C ASN A 15 -17.83 27.01 11.78
N GLN A 16 -18.81 27.51 11.03
CA GLN A 16 -20.22 27.09 11.16
C GLN A 16 -20.48 25.67 10.64
N LEU A 17 -19.65 25.15 9.74
CA LEU A 17 -19.81 23.80 9.19
C LEU A 17 -19.53 22.68 10.21
N LEU A 18 -18.81 22.99 11.29
CA LEU A 18 -18.41 22.02 12.31
C LEU A 18 -19.35 21.93 13.50
N PHE A 19 -20.38 22.79 13.57
CA PHE A 19 -21.24 22.93 14.76
C PHE A 19 -22.74 22.63 14.53
N ASP A 20 -23.09 22.02 13.40
CA ASP A 20 -24.49 21.64 13.20
C ASP A 20 -24.84 20.50 14.15
N LYS A 21 -25.70 20.86 15.15
CA LYS A 21 -26.16 19.97 16.22
C LYS A 21 -27.36 19.12 15.79
N ASP A 22 -27.41 18.77 14.51
CA ASP A 22 -28.48 17.89 14.06
C ASP A 22 -28.21 16.47 14.57
N THR A 23 -29.08 16.01 15.46
CA THR A 23 -28.92 14.71 16.16
C THR A 23 -29.11 13.51 15.25
N ASP A 24 -29.56 13.72 14.03
CA ASP A 24 -29.80 12.65 13.05
C ASP A 24 -28.63 12.48 12.02
N THR A 25 -27.59 13.33 12.08
CA THR A 25 -26.44 13.25 11.20
C THR A 25 -25.19 12.77 11.93
N LEU A 26 -24.26 12.13 11.20
CA LEU A 26 -22.98 11.71 11.74
C LEU A 26 -22.18 12.91 12.28
N THR A 27 -21.61 12.75 13.45
CA THR A 27 -20.70 13.75 14.02
C THR A 27 -19.43 13.88 13.16
N VAL A 28 -18.78 15.03 13.20
CA VAL A 28 -17.49 15.26 12.49
C VAL A 28 -16.47 14.19 12.84
N ASP A 29 -16.42 13.74 14.10
CA ASP A 29 -15.50 12.67 14.51
C ASP A 29 -15.80 11.32 13.87
N GLU A 30 -17.08 10.97 13.70
CA GLU A 30 -17.47 9.75 13.00
C GLU A 30 -17.12 9.82 11.51
N ILE A 31 -17.28 11.00 10.90
CA ILE A 31 -16.86 11.23 9.50
C ILE A 31 -15.34 11.11 9.40
N ILE A 32 -14.57 11.74 10.30
CA ILE A 32 -13.11 11.61 10.34
C ILE A 32 -12.71 10.13 10.48
N ARG A 33 -13.33 9.41 11.42
CA ARG A 33 -13.05 7.96 11.61
C ARG A 33 -13.33 7.13 10.36
N SER A 34 -14.39 7.44 9.64
CA SER A 34 -14.74 6.75 8.40
C SER A 34 -13.73 7.01 7.26
N LYS A 35 -13.12 8.20 7.23
CA LYS A 35 -12.23 8.63 6.15
C LYS A 35 -10.74 8.37 6.40
N ILE A 36 -10.33 8.23 7.66
CA ILE A 36 -8.91 8.12 8.01
C ILE A 36 -8.26 6.84 7.46
N ILE A 37 -8.98 5.72 7.44
CA ILE A 37 -8.48 4.45 6.88
C ILE A 37 -8.32 4.56 5.37
N ASP A 38 -9.30 5.14 4.69
CA ASP A 38 -9.25 5.32 3.24
C ASP A 38 -8.08 6.23 2.86
N ALA A 39 -7.89 7.33 3.61
CA ALA A 39 -6.75 8.22 3.42
C ALA A 39 -5.41 7.50 3.64
N ALA A 40 -5.27 6.73 4.72
CA ALA A 40 -4.06 5.96 5.01
C ALA A 40 -3.74 4.96 3.89
N ARG A 41 -4.75 4.22 3.41
CA ARG A 41 -4.58 3.29 2.29
C ARG A 41 -4.11 3.99 1.02
N ILE A 42 -4.74 5.12 0.67
CA ILE A 42 -4.36 5.89 -0.53
C ILE A 42 -2.92 6.39 -0.42
N VAL A 43 -2.54 6.95 0.73
CA VAL A 43 -1.19 7.45 0.97
C VAL A 43 -0.15 6.33 0.88
N GLU A 44 -0.31 5.26 1.65
CA GLU A 44 0.68 4.18 1.68
C GLU A 44 0.74 3.38 0.38
N MET A 45 -0.36 3.25 -0.36
CA MET A 45 -0.34 2.68 -1.71
C MET A 45 0.42 3.54 -2.71
N SER A 46 0.37 4.86 -2.55
CA SER A 46 0.98 5.82 -3.48
C SER A 46 2.41 6.22 -3.08
N ALA A 47 2.76 6.10 -1.81
CA ALA A 47 4.06 6.49 -1.29
C ALA A 47 5.20 5.63 -1.85
N PRO A 48 6.39 6.19 -2.10
CA PRO A 48 7.57 5.40 -2.43
C PRO A 48 7.90 4.38 -1.33
N THR A 49 8.39 3.21 -1.71
CA THR A 49 8.70 2.11 -0.77
C THR A 49 9.64 2.53 0.36
N ARG A 50 10.56 3.49 0.10
CA ARG A 50 11.48 4.02 1.12
C ARG A 50 10.82 4.75 2.30
N LEU A 51 9.56 5.18 2.13
CA LEU A 51 8.78 5.85 3.17
C LEU A 51 7.94 4.89 3.99
N LEU A 52 7.88 3.61 3.58
CA LEU A 52 7.06 2.59 4.22
C LEU A 52 7.90 1.76 5.18
N GLU A 53 7.37 1.56 6.36
CA GLU A 53 7.95 0.63 7.31
C GLU A 53 7.68 -0.82 6.91
N SER A 54 8.73 -1.63 6.91
CA SER A 54 8.70 -3.04 6.52
C SER A 54 8.87 -3.94 7.73
N SER A 55 7.87 -3.98 8.60
CA SER A 55 7.93 -4.78 9.83
C SER A 55 7.35 -6.19 9.70
N TYR A 56 6.73 -6.50 8.56
CA TYR A 56 6.03 -7.77 8.36
C TYR A 56 6.78 -8.65 7.38
N ASN A 57 7.01 -9.92 7.77
CA ASN A 57 7.60 -10.93 6.90
C ASN A 57 6.51 -11.81 6.31
N LEU A 58 6.68 -12.18 5.02
CA LEU A 58 5.88 -13.23 4.41
C LEU A 58 6.33 -14.59 4.96
N GLU A 59 5.39 -15.51 5.13
CA GLU A 59 5.73 -16.89 5.50
C GLU A 59 6.55 -17.56 4.39
N ASP A 60 7.52 -18.39 4.79
CA ASP A 60 8.56 -18.94 3.90
C ASP A 60 8.08 -20.13 3.04
N SER A 61 6.79 -20.41 2.98
CA SER A 61 6.25 -21.53 2.22
C SER A 61 6.27 -21.25 0.73
N VAL A 62 7.29 -21.77 0.05
CA VAL A 62 7.45 -21.68 -1.39
C VAL A 62 6.81 -22.90 -2.08
N PHE A 63 5.98 -22.63 -3.07
CA PHE A 63 5.39 -23.65 -3.93
C PHE A 63 6.03 -23.59 -5.32
N TRP A 64 6.76 -24.62 -5.69
CA TRP A 64 7.46 -24.71 -6.96
C TRP A 64 6.56 -25.22 -8.09
N GLU A 65 6.67 -24.60 -9.27
CA GLU A 65 5.94 -24.98 -10.50
C GLU A 65 6.86 -25.48 -11.63
N GLY A 66 8.15 -25.61 -11.32
CA GLY A 66 9.17 -26.03 -12.28
C GLY A 66 9.80 -24.89 -13.08
N GLN A 67 10.94 -25.15 -13.68
CA GLN A 67 11.70 -24.22 -14.50
C GLN A 67 12.17 -22.95 -13.75
N GLY A 68 12.40 -23.02 -12.44
CA GLY A 68 12.79 -21.90 -11.60
C GLY A 68 11.68 -20.90 -11.35
N ARG A 69 10.44 -21.35 -11.47
CA ARG A 69 9.21 -20.59 -11.24
C ARG A 69 8.49 -21.17 -10.02
N GLY A 70 7.95 -20.31 -9.21
CA GLY A 70 7.15 -20.68 -8.06
C GLY A 70 6.30 -19.54 -7.55
N TYR A 71 5.64 -19.75 -6.43
CA TYR A 71 4.85 -18.72 -5.77
C TYR A 71 4.86 -18.88 -4.25
N VAL A 72 4.54 -17.78 -3.58
CA VAL A 72 4.28 -17.71 -2.13
C VAL A 72 2.83 -17.24 -1.95
N VAL A 73 2.09 -17.87 -1.03
CA VAL A 73 0.74 -17.42 -0.68
C VAL A 73 0.85 -16.15 0.16
N LEU A 74 0.11 -15.12 -0.22
CA LEU A 74 0.10 -13.85 0.48
C LEU A 74 -0.97 -13.86 1.57
N PRO A 75 -0.71 -13.24 2.74
CA PRO A 75 -1.72 -13.13 3.79
C PRO A 75 -2.87 -12.20 3.37
N ASP A 76 -4.03 -12.35 4.04
CA ASP A 76 -5.24 -11.60 3.72
C ASP A 76 -5.09 -10.09 3.89
N ASP A 77 -4.21 -9.68 4.81
CA ASP A 77 -3.91 -8.27 5.06
C ASP A 77 -2.85 -7.69 4.11
N PHE A 78 -2.36 -8.46 3.15
CA PHE A 78 -1.34 -8.00 2.20
C PHE A 78 -1.85 -6.83 1.36
N MET A 79 -1.23 -5.67 1.52
CA MET A 79 -1.48 -4.50 0.71
C MET A 79 -0.44 -4.35 -0.40
N ARG A 80 0.85 -4.37 -0.05
CA ARG A 80 1.93 -4.04 -0.98
C ARG A 80 3.24 -4.73 -0.63
N LEU A 81 3.94 -5.23 -1.66
CA LEU A 81 5.29 -5.75 -1.50
C LEU A 81 6.28 -4.62 -1.17
N ILE A 82 7.12 -4.84 -0.18
CA ILE A 82 8.25 -3.96 0.16
C ILE A 82 9.54 -4.52 -0.41
N ALA A 83 9.84 -5.81 -0.17
CA ALA A 83 11.01 -6.46 -0.70
C ALA A 83 10.80 -7.97 -0.79
N PHE A 84 11.32 -8.57 -1.86
CA PHE A 84 11.38 -10.02 -2.01
C PHE A 84 12.67 -10.45 -2.68
N ARG A 85 13.35 -11.49 -2.13
CA ARG A 85 14.58 -12.01 -2.66
C ARG A 85 14.72 -13.50 -2.39
N MET A 86 15.13 -14.23 -3.40
CA MET A 86 15.56 -15.63 -3.28
C MET A 86 17.07 -15.73 -3.12
N SER A 87 17.57 -16.82 -2.57
CA SER A 87 18.99 -17.03 -2.27
C SER A 87 19.90 -17.02 -3.52
N ASP A 88 19.36 -17.41 -4.66
CA ASP A 88 20.08 -17.46 -5.93
C ASP A 88 19.93 -16.20 -6.80
N TRP A 89 19.24 -15.15 -6.29
CA TRP A 89 19.07 -13.88 -6.99
C TRP A 89 20.18 -12.90 -6.66
N GLU A 90 20.63 -12.18 -7.68
CA GLU A 90 21.63 -11.12 -7.53
C GLU A 90 21.03 -9.81 -7.02
N ARG A 91 19.70 -9.64 -7.14
CA ARG A 91 18.98 -8.40 -6.76
C ARG A 91 17.71 -8.71 -5.98
N THR A 92 17.34 -7.77 -5.10
CA THR A 92 16.03 -7.74 -4.43
C THR A 92 15.00 -7.12 -5.37
N VAL A 93 13.79 -7.66 -5.38
CA VAL A 93 12.62 -7.09 -6.05
C VAL A 93 11.85 -6.23 -5.07
N PHE A 94 11.63 -4.96 -5.41
CA PHE A 94 10.88 -3.98 -4.61
C PHE A 94 9.52 -3.62 -5.22
N THR A 95 9.27 -4.04 -6.46
CA THR A 95 8.04 -3.71 -7.17
C THR A 95 7.58 -4.92 -7.98
N THR A 96 6.31 -5.23 -7.92
CA THR A 96 5.68 -6.31 -8.69
C THR A 96 5.19 -5.78 -10.04
N ILE A 97 5.20 -6.65 -11.05
CA ILE A 97 4.53 -6.39 -12.32
C ILE A 97 3.05 -6.73 -12.23
N GLU A 98 2.24 -6.08 -13.04
CA GLU A 98 0.79 -6.34 -13.09
C GLU A 98 0.47 -7.57 -13.93
N ALA A 99 -0.51 -8.36 -13.46
CA ALA A 99 -1.07 -9.48 -14.18
C ALA A 99 -1.75 -9.01 -15.46
N GLY A 100 -1.43 -9.23 -16.59
CA GLY A 100 -1.99 -8.69 -17.86
C GLY A 100 -1.12 -7.66 -18.54
N SER A 101 -0.01 -7.25 -17.92
CA SER A 101 1.01 -6.42 -18.57
C SER A 101 1.80 -7.22 -19.63
N VAL A 102 2.43 -6.49 -20.55
CA VAL A 102 3.34 -7.11 -21.53
C VAL A 102 4.52 -7.81 -20.84
N GLU A 103 4.99 -7.24 -19.73
CA GLU A 103 6.05 -7.81 -18.89
C GLU A 103 5.61 -9.15 -18.29
N TYR A 104 4.38 -9.27 -17.84
CA TYR A 104 3.82 -10.53 -17.35
C TYR A 104 3.73 -11.60 -18.47
N ALA A 105 3.24 -11.21 -19.64
CA ALA A 105 3.17 -12.11 -20.79
C ALA A 105 4.55 -12.67 -21.21
N LYS A 106 5.61 -11.87 -21.06
CA LYS A 106 6.99 -12.31 -21.32
C LYS A 106 7.47 -13.41 -20.37
N GLN A 107 6.89 -13.56 -19.18
CA GLN A 107 7.32 -14.57 -18.22
C GLN A 107 6.99 -16.00 -18.68
N SER A 108 6.04 -16.18 -19.60
CA SER A 108 5.76 -17.48 -20.25
C SER A 108 6.82 -17.88 -21.30
N SER A 109 7.74 -16.99 -21.67
CA SER A 109 8.78 -17.28 -22.67
C SER A 109 9.77 -18.33 -22.15
N ARG A 110 10.12 -19.26 -23.02
CA ARG A 110 11.19 -20.23 -22.76
C ARG A 110 12.60 -19.61 -22.78
N TYR A 111 12.75 -18.41 -23.34
CA TYR A 111 14.05 -17.74 -23.47
C TYR A 111 14.38 -16.95 -22.20
N LYS A 112 15.50 -17.33 -21.54
CA LYS A 112 15.98 -16.68 -20.31
C LYS A 112 16.32 -15.18 -20.47
N GLY A 113 16.57 -14.71 -21.68
CA GLY A 113 16.82 -13.28 -21.96
C GLY A 113 15.54 -12.44 -22.05
N ILE A 114 14.37 -13.08 -22.23
CA ILE A 114 13.07 -12.41 -22.35
C ILE A 114 12.32 -12.42 -21.00
N ARG A 115 12.30 -13.57 -20.33
CA ARG A 115 11.70 -13.71 -18.99
C ARG A 115 12.69 -13.26 -17.90
N GLY A 116 12.17 -13.12 -16.67
CA GLY A 116 13.00 -12.90 -15.49
C GLY A 116 14.11 -13.96 -15.36
N ASN A 117 15.23 -13.53 -14.80
CA ASN A 117 16.40 -14.37 -14.53
C ASN A 117 17.08 -13.87 -13.24
N PRO A 118 18.04 -14.59 -12.64
CA PRO A 118 18.64 -14.21 -11.36
C PRO A 118 19.28 -12.80 -11.32
N GLN A 119 19.75 -12.28 -12.48
CA GLN A 119 20.26 -10.90 -12.59
C GLN A 119 19.14 -9.86 -12.68
N LYS A 120 17.99 -10.26 -13.21
CA LYS A 120 16.78 -9.42 -13.37
C LYS A 120 15.55 -10.19 -12.90
N PRO A 121 15.46 -10.46 -11.58
CA PRO A 121 14.32 -11.17 -11.03
C PRO A 121 13.03 -10.37 -11.20
N VAL A 122 11.92 -11.09 -11.37
CA VAL A 122 10.59 -10.52 -11.58
C VAL A 122 9.59 -11.23 -10.68
N CYS A 123 8.74 -10.45 -10.03
CA CYS A 123 7.61 -10.93 -9.25
C CYS A 123 6.31 -10.31 -9.74
N ALA A 124 5.22 -11.06 -9.64
CA ALA A 124 3.86 -10.60 -9.94
C ALA A 124 2.91 -10.98 -8.82
N VAL A 125 2.00 -10.08 -8.46
CA VAL A 125 0.88 -10.41 -7.56
C VAL A 125 -0.31 -10.80 -8.42
N ILE A 126 -0.82 -12.01 -8.21
CA ILE A 126 -1.98 -12.53 -8.93
C ILE A 126 -2.99 -13.18 -7.98
N ASN A 127 -4.23 -13.30 -8.43
CA ASN A 127 -5.27 -14.04 -7.73
C ASN A 127 -5.37 -15.46 -8.31
N ARG A 128 -5.25 -16.46 -7.44
CA ARG A 128 -5.45 -17.87 -7.74
C ARG A 128 -6.64 -18.43 -6.95
N PRO A 129 -7.16 -19.62 -7.26
CA PRO A 129 -8.23 -20.24 -6.47
C PRO A 129 -7.91 -20.40 -4.99
N ILE A 130 -6.62 -20.51 -4.64
CA ILE A 130 -6.11 -20.61 -3.25
C ILE A 130 -5.98 -19.25 -2.56
N GLY A 131 -6.23 -18.12 -3.24
CA GLY A 131 -6.06 -16.77 -2.73
C GLY A 131 -5.08 -15.94 -3.54
N LYS A 132 -4.68 -14.80 -3.00
CA LYS A 132 -3.68 -13.92 -3.58
C LYS A 132 -2.28 -14.53 -3.40
N VAL A 133 -1.48 -14.54 -4.45
CA VAL A 133 -0.11 -15.09 -4.41
C VAL A 133 0.90 -14.13 -5.03
N LEU A 134 2.15 -14.22 -4.55
CA LEU A 134 3.30 -13.61 -5.17
C LEU A 134 4.00 -14.65 -6.05
N GLU A 135 3.85 -14.55 -7.35
CA GLU A 135 4.60 -15.39 -8.30
C GLU A 135 5.99 -14.81 -8.55
N PHE A 136 6.98 -15.69 -8.74
CA PHE A 136 8.34 -15.33 -9.11
C PHE A 136 8.87 -16.22 -10.24
N TYR A 137 9.77 -15.68 -11.10
CA TYR A 137 10.10 -16.29 -12.40
C TYR A 137 11.60 -16.44 -12.66
N ALA A 138 12.42 -16.39 -11.64
CA ALA A 138 13.82 -16.09 -11.88
C ALA A 138 14.82 -17.03 -11.21
N CYS A 139 14.41 -18.11 -10.54
CA CYS A 139 15.35 -19.00 -9.85
C CYS A 139 16.10 -19.92 -10.81
N LYS A 140 17.34 -20.24 -10.47
CA LYS A 140 18.16 -21.24 -11.20
C LYS A 140 17.69 -22.65 -10.85
N ASN A 141 17.45 -22.89 -9.57
CA ASN A 141 17.11 -24.18 -9.00
C ASN A 141 15.88 -24.06 -8.10
N GLU A 142 15.21 -25.20 -7.88
CA GLU A 142 14.08 -25.30 -6.96
C GLU A 142 14.52 -25.52 -5.49
N ASP A 143 15.84 -25.47 -5.23
CA ASP A 143 16.43 -25.49 -3.89
C ASP A 143 16.64 -24.07 -3.32
N ALA A 144 16.29 -23.04 -4.09
CA ALA A 144 16.45 -21.66 -3.64
C ALA A 144 15.48 -21.35 -2.49
N GLU A 145 16.02 -20.72 -1.45
CA GLU A 145 15.28 -20.31 -0.28
C GLU A 145 14.94 -18.82 -0.32
N VAL A 146 13.88 -18.41 0.37
CA VAL A 146 13.56 -17.01 0.57
C VAL A 146 14.56 -16.39 1.55
N THR A 147 15.31 -15.38 1.12
CA THR A 147 16.27 -14.66 1.97
C THR A 147 15.75 -13.32 2.46
N GLN A 148 14.77 -12.75 1.77
CA GLN A 148 14.09 -11.53 2.17
C GLN A 148 12.65 -11.57 1.66
N ALA A 149 11.69 -11.34 2.54
CA ALA A 149 10.28 -11.28 2.20
C ALA A 149 9.57 -10.35 3.16
N SER A 150 9.28 -9.14 2.72
CA SER A 150 8.61 -8.14 3.54
C SER A 150 7.52 -7.44 2.75
N TYR A 151 6.44 -7.11 3.44
CA TYR A 151 5.30 -6.43 2.87
C TYR A 151 4.74 -5.38 3.83
N ARG A 152 3.92 -4.49 3.33
CA ARG A 152 3.10 -3.59 4.12
C ARG A 152 1.66 -4.13 4.15
N PRO A 153 1.07 -4.35 5.33
CA PRO A 153 -0.32 -4.74 5.44
C PRO A 153 -1.27 -3.55 5.20
N TYR A 154 -2.54 -3.83 5.02
CA TYR A 154 -3.56 -2.78 5.04
C TYR A 154 -3.58 -2.08 6.40
N PRO A 155 -3.58 -0.73 6.43
CA PRO A 155 -3.76 0.02 7.66
C PRO A 155 -5.02 -0.43 8.39
N GLN A 156 -4.89 -0.63 9.71
CA GLN A 156 -5.99 -1.02 10.58
C GLN A 156 -6.13 -0.03 11.72
N ILE A 157 -7.35 0.12 12.25
CA ILE A 157 -7.58 0.89 13.47
C ILE A 157 -7.26 -0.01 14.66
N ASP A 158 -6.33 0.44 15.50
CA ASP A 158 -6.09 -0.18 16.80
C ASP A 158 -7.32 0.06 17.72
N PRO A 159 -7.73 -0.93 18.53
CA PRO A 159 -8.77 -0.76 19.56
C PRO A 159 -8.53 0.42 20.51
N ASN A 160 -7.29 0.85 20.68
CA ASN A 160 -6.88 2.00 21.50
C ASN A 160 -6.90 3.35 20.76
N ASP A 161 -7.66 3.47 19.68
CA ASP A 161 -7.85 4.69 18.87
C ASP A 161 -6.60 5.12 18.05
N GLY A 162 -5.62 4.24 17.87
CA GLY A 162 -4.50 4.41 16.96
C GLY A 162 -4.82 3.90 15.55
N ILE A 163 -3.98 4.27 14.61
CA ILE A 163 -3.96 3.69 13.27
C ILE A 163 -2.53 3.24 12.96
N ASP A 164 -2.37 2.01 12.48
CA ASP A 164 -1.07 1.49 12.08
C ASP A 164 -0.71 2.04 10.69
N ILE A 165 0.09 3.11 10.68
CA ILE A 165 0.64 3.72 9.47
C ILE A 165 2.13 3.98 9.63
N SER A 166 2.86 4.02 8.52
CA SER A 166 4.27 4.40 8.52
C SER A 166 4.43 5.84 9.00
N GLU A 167 5.38 6.10 9.92
CA GLU A 167 5.58 7.43 10.53
C GLU A 167 5.75 8.53 9.48
N GLN A 168 6.49 8.25 8.41
CA GLN A 168 6.71 9.22 7.34
C GLN A 168 5.45 9.51 6.50
N CYS A 169 4.42 8.67 6.58
CA CYS A 169 3.13 8.86 5.91
C CYS A 169 2.10 9.59 6.79
N TYR A 170 2.44 9.85 8.05
CA TYR A 170 1.51 10.41 9.04
C TYR A 170 0.91 11.75 8.61
N MET A 171 1.75 12.75 8.28
CA MET A 171 1.28 14.08 7.89
C MET A 171 0.45 14.04 6.59
N ALA A 172 0.89 13.25 5.60
CA ALA A 172 0.12 13.06 4.38
C ALA A 172 -1.28 12.49 4.66
N THR A 173 -1.36 11.51 5.58
CA THR A 173 -2.64 10.91 5.99
C THR A 173 -3.55 11.92 6.66
N ILE A 174 -3.01 12.79 7.54
CA ILE A 174 -3.79 13.85 8.19
C ILE A 174 -4.41 14.80 7.16
N TYR A 175 -3.59 15.35 6.25
CA TYR A 175 -4.06 16.31 5.25
C TYR A 175 -5.02 15.67 4.25
N LEU A 176 -4.77 14.43 3.82
CA LEU A 176 -5.69 13.73 2.93
C LEU A 176 -7.02 13.41 3.63
N THR A 177 -7.00 13.03 4.92
CA THR A 177 -8.22 12.83 5.70
C THR A 177 -9.02 14.11 5.78
N ALA A 178 -8.36 15.24 6.11
CA ALA A 178 -9.01 16.55 6.16
C ALA A 178 -9.62 16.95 4.81
N SER A 179 -8.91 16.68 3.71
CA SER A 179 -9.42 16.87 2.35
C SER A 179 -10.69 16.06 2.09
N LEU A 180 -10.70 14.77 2.42
CA LEU A 180 -11.86 13.89 2.21
C LEU A 180 -13.07 14.33 3.06
N VAL A 181 -12.82 14.80 4.28
CA VAL A 181 -13.87 15.33 5.17
C VAL A 181 -14.45 16.62 4.58
N LEU A 182 -13.63 17.59 4.18
CA LEU A 182 -14.09 18.83 3.56
C LEU A 182 -14.85 18.59 2.26
N HIS A 183 -14.39 17.62 1.46
CA HIS A 183 -15.12 17.22 0.26
C HIS A 183 -16.54 16.71 0.58
N THR A 184 -16.72 16.01 1.70
CA THR A 184 -18.05 15.54 2.17
C THR A 184 -18.95 16.72 2.51
N PHE A 185 -18.40 17.82 3.02
CA PHE A 185 -19.15 19.06 3.32
C PHE A 185 -19.32 20.00 2.11
N GLY A 186 -18.81 19.63 0.95
CA GLY A 186 -18.94 20.43 -0.28
C GLY A 186 -17.88 21.51 -0.47
N GLU A 187 -16.91 21.63 0.43
CA GLU A 187 -15.80 22.60 0.38
C GLU A 187 -14.70 22.15 -0.58
N LYS A 188 -15.02 22.15 -1.89
CA LYS A 188 -14.20 21.52 -2.93
C LYS A 188 -12.82 22.17 -3.11
N ASP A 189 -12.75 23.50 -3.07
CA ASP A 189 -11.48 24.22 -3.32
C ASP A 189 -10.47 23.98 -2.20
N LEU A 190 -10.94 23.98 -0.96
CA LEU A 190 -10.11 23.66 0.20
C LEU A 190 -9.70 22.17 0.21
N ALA A 191 -10.63 21.28 -0.15
CA ALA A 191 -10.33 19.86 -0.26
C ALA A 191 -9.24 19.59 -1.30
N ILE A 192 -9.27 20.24 -2.46
CA ILE A 192 -8.22 20.13 -3.49
C ILE A 192 -6.89 20.62 -2.94
N THR A 193 -6.85 21.80 -2.32
CA THR A 193 -5.64 22.37 -1.74
C THR A 193 -4.99 21.44 -0.72
N LEU A 194 -5.78 20.85 0.19
CA LEU A 194 -5.27 19.90 1.18
C LEU A 194 -4.82 18.58 0.57
N SER A 195 -5.49 18.12 -0.51
CA SER A 195 -5.06 16.93 -1.24
C SER A 195 -3.71 17.14 -1.91
N GLU A 196 -3.47 18.31 -2.52
CA GLU A 196 -2.18 18.67 -3.10
C GLU A 196 -1.08 18.80 -2.04
N LEU A 197 -1.40 19.41 -0.92
CA LEU A 197 -0.49 19.46 0.23
C LEU A 197 -0.14 18.06 0.74
N ALA A 198 -1.13 17.16 0.87
CA ALA A 198 -0.87 15.77 1.25
C ALA A 198 0.11 15.09 0.29
N LYS A 199 -0.04 15.27 -1.01
CA LYS A 199 0.86 14.71 -2.04
C LYS A 199 2.29 15.20 -1.89
N SER A 200 2.50 16.47 -1.51
CA SER A 200 3.83 17.03 -1.33
C SER A 200 4.67 16.32 -0.27
N PHE A 201 4.06 15.58 0.67
CA PHE A 201 4.77 14.84 1.71
C PHE A 201 5.29 13.46 1.24
N TYR A 202 4.76 12.89 0.16
CA TYR A 202 5.17 11.55 -0.28
C TYR A 202 5.55 11.44 -1.76
N GLN A 203 5.32 12.48 -2.57
CA GLN A 203 5.71 12.50 -3.99
C GLN A 203 7.06 13.20 -4.24
N ILE A 204 7.97 13.17 -3.26
CA ILE A 204 9.32 13.76 -3.36
C ILE A 204 10.26 12.82 -4.13
#